data_6b2b47dab581334720cac554010b4ad9
#
_entry.id   6b2b47dab581334720cac554010b4ad9
#
_cell.length_a   1.000
_cell.length_b   1.000
_cell.length_c   1.000
_cell.angle_alpha   90.00
_cell.angle_beta   90.00
_cell.angle_gamma   90.00
#
_symmetry.space_group_name_H-M   'P 1'
#
loop_
_entity.id
_entity.type
_entity.pdbx_description
1 polymer ?
#
loop_
_entity_poly.entity_id
_entity_poly.type
_entity_poly.pdbx_seq_one_letter_code
_entity_poly.pdbx_strand_id
1 'polypeptide(L)'
;MIVPVIVLMITVPLSWLAIGPVMNTVSSWLSTAVVSIFGFSPILGGILFGAFWQLMVLLGLHSAFIPVLLNNLFTMGYDPINAILGLTVWALAGVSLGYAIKMKDPEKRSLGFGNMASCLCGVTEPTIYSIALPQIKCFVAAWIGGGIAGGILGALGGKMYSLGGDGLFRIPAMINPNGIDVSFYGFIITALIALVVSAIITYFAADPEK
;
A
#
# COMPACT_ATOMS: atom_id res chain seq x y z
N MET A 1 -6.23 -30.36 -21.54
CA MET A 1 -5.89 -29.15 -22.32
C MET A 1 -7.12 -28.40 -22.88
N ILE A 2 -8.26 -29.05 -23.14
CA ILE A 2 -9.46 -28.41 -23.73
C ILE A 2 -10.13 -27.43 -22.73
N VAL A 3 -10.24 -27.81 -21.45
CA VAL A 3 -10.91 -26.97 -20.42
C VAL A 3 -10.31 -25.57 -20.28
N PRO A 4 -8.97 -25.39 -20.15
CA PRO A 4 -8.39 -24.05 -20.08
C PRO A 4 -8.66 -23.20 -21.32
N VAL A 5 -8.68 -23.83 -22.52
CA VAL A 5 -8.97 -23.11 -23.78
C VAL A 5 -10.42 -22.62 -23.80
N ILE A 6 -11.38 -23.46 -23.43
CA ILE A 6 -12.79 -23.07 -23.38
C ILE A 6 -13.00 -21.96 -22.34
N VAL A 7 -12.39 -22.09 -21.15
CA VAL A 7 -12.46 -21.06 -20.12
C VAL A 7 -11.93 -19.72 -20.64
N LEU A 8 -10.77 -19.72 -21.29
CA LEU A 8 -10.20 -18.48 -21.86
C LEU A 8 -11.07 -17.92 -22.99
N MET A 9 -11.61 -18.75 -23.87
CA MET A 9 -12.49 -18.30 -24.96
C MET A 9 -13.77 -17.63 -24.47
N ILE A 10 -14.28 -18.01 -23.31
CA ILE A 10 -15.46 -17.41 -22.70
C ILE A 10 -15.09 -16.21 -21.83
N THR A 11 -14.08 -16.36 -20.97
CA THR A 11 -13.76 -15.33 -19.96
C THR A 11 -13.09 -14.10 -20.58
N VAL A 12 -12.27 -14.24 -21.62
CA VAL A 12 -11.60 -13.08 -22.24
C VAL A 12 -12.60 -12.14 -22.90
N PRO A 13 -13.51 -12.59 -23.80
CA PRO A 13 -14.53 -11.71 -24.36
C PRO A 13 -15.47 -11.13 -23.29
N LEU A 14 -15.89 -11.93 -22.32
CA LEU A 14 -16.76 -11.49 -21.22
C LEU A 14 -16.07 -10.41 -20.38
N SER A 15 -14.81 -10.60 -20.04
CA SER A 15 -14.04 -9.62 -19.31
C SER A 15 -13.87 -8.32 -20.09
N TRP A 16 -13.61 -8.42 -21.39
CA TRP A 16 -13.37 -7.22 -22.20
C TRP A 16 -14.64 -6.45 -22.55
N LEU A 17 -15.75 -7.13 -22.85
CA LEU A 17 -16.99 -6.52 -23.30
C LEU A 17 -17.93 -6.11 -22.16
N ALA A 18 -17.96 -6.85 -21.06
CA ALA A 18 -18.89 -6.61 -19.96
C ALA A 18 -18.18 -6.11 -18.68
N ILE A 19 -17.19 -6.84 -18.19
CA ILE A 19 -16.54 -6.52 -16.92
C ILE A 19 -15.63 -5.29 -17.07
N GLY A 20 -14.84 -5.23 -18.16
CA GLY A 20 -13.89 -4.16 -18.40
C GLY A 20 -14.50 -2.76 -18.41
N PRO A 21 -15.55 -2.48 -19.19
CA PRO A 21 -16.19 -1.16 -19.19
C PRO A 21 -16.76 -0.75 -17.84
N VAL A 22 -17.39 -1.68 -17.10
CA VAL A 22 -17.91 -1.41 -15.75
C VAL A 22 -16.78 -1.09 -14.78
N MET A 23 -15.73 -1.93 -14.76
CA MET A 23 -14.59 -1.71 -13.88
C MET A 23 -13.81 -0.45 -14.25
N ASN A 24 -13.70 -0.10 -15.54
CA ASN A 24 -13.06 1.13 -15.97
C ASN A 24 -13.85 2.38 -15.49
N THR A 25 -15.19 2.32 -15.53
CA THR A 25 -16.04 3.40 -15.02
C THR A 25 -15.88 3.57 -13.51
N VAL A 26 -15.92 2.48 -12.74
CA VAL A 26 -15.70 2.50 -11.29
C VAL A 26 -14.30 3.05 -10.98
N SER A 27 -13.29 2.58 -11.71
CA SER A 27 -11.90 3.02 -11.56
C SER A 27 -11.72 4.51 -11.85
N SER A 28 -12.39 5.04 -12.90
CA SER A 28 -12.30 6.46 -13.23
C SER A 28 -12.97 7.34 -12.18
N TRP A 29 -14.09 6.93 -11.62
CA TRP A 29 -14.74 7.64 -10.50
C TRP A 29 -13.84 7.65 -9.26
N LEU A 30 -13.28 6.50 -8.92
CA LEU A 30 -12.37 6.37 -7.78
C LEU A 30 -11.14 7.27 -7.96
N SER A 31 -10.52 7.23 -9.15
CA SER A 31 -9.37 8.08 -9.48
C SER A 31 -9.71 9.58 -9.40
N THR A 32 -10.88 9.98 -9.90
CA THR A 32 -11.33 11.38 -9.82
C THR A 32 -11.54 11.81 -8.37
N ALA A 33 -12.16 10.96 -7.55
CA ALA A 33 -12.33 11.23 -6.12
C ALA A 33 -11.00 11.40 -5.40
N VAL A 34 -10.04 10.53 -5.68
CA VAL A 34 -8.68 10.58 -5.10
C VAL A 34 -7.99 11.88 -5.48
N VAL A 35 -7.92 12.20 -6.76
CA VAL A 35 -7.28 13.43 -7.26
C VAL A 35 -7.94 14.66 -6.63
N SER A 36 -9.28 14.67 -6.50
CA SER A 36 -10.02 15.77 -5.85
C SER A 36 -9.68 15.92 -4.38
N ILE A 37 -9.57 14.82 -3.63
CA ILE A 37 -9.20 14.84 -2.21
C ILE A 37 -7.76 15.36 -2.02
N PHE A 38 -6.82 14.89 -2.84
CA PHE A 38 -5.45 15.37 -2.80
C PHE A 38 -5.33 16.84 -3.24
N GLY A 39 -6.13 17.26 -4.22
CA GLY A 39 -6.21 18.66 -4.65
C GLY A 39 -6.76 19.59 -3.56
N PHE A 40 -7.71 19.11 -2.75
CA PHE A 40 -8.26 19.85 -1.62
C PHE A 40 -7.26 19.92 -0.45
N SER A 41 -6.70 18.79 -0.03
CA SER A 41 -5.71 18.72 1.04
C SER A 41 -4.84 17.47 0.91
N PRO A 42 -3.54 17.62 0.60
CA PRO A 42 -2.60 16.50 0.57
C PRO A 42 -2.49 15.76 1.91
N ILE A 43 -2.71 16.46 3.03
CA ILE A 43 -2.70 15.86 4.37
C ILE A 43 -3.90 14.91 4.53
N LEU A 44 -5.10 15.37 4.21
CA LEU A 44 -6.31 14.54 4.29
C LEU A 44 -6.23 13.37 3.32
N GLY A 45 -5.79 13.60 2.08
CA GLY A 45 -5.52 12.56 1.10
C GLY A 45 -4.52 11.55 1.65
N GLY A 46 -3.42 12.01 2.23
CA GLY A 46 -2.40 11.17 2.86
C GLY A 46 -2.94 10.31 3.98
N ILE A 47 -3.74 10.87 4.88
CA ILE A 47 -4.37 10.12 5.99
C ILE A 47 -5.32 9.05 5.44
N LEU A 48 -6.24 9.42 4.55
CA LEU A 48 -7.25 8.52 4.03
C LEU A 48 -6.64 7.38 3.21
N PHE A 49 -5.75 7.71 2.27
CA PHE A 49 -5.16 6.69 1.41
C PHE A 49 -4.08 5.88 2.12
N GLY A 50 -3.30 6.49 3.00
CA GLY A 50 -2.37 5.79 3.88
C GLY A 50 -3.08 4.79 4.80
N ALA A 51 -4.30 5.12 5.27
CA ALA A 51 -5.10 4.20 6.07
C ALA A 51 -5.74 3.09 5.22
N PHE A 52 -6.51 3.46 4.19
CA PHE A 52 -7.41 2.53 3.53
C PHE A 52 -6.86 1.86 2.27
N TRP A 53 -5.64 2.19 1.85
CA TRP A 53 -5.04 1.61 0.63
C TRP A 53 -5.01 0.08 0.64
N GLN A 54 -4.63 -0.53 1.75
CA GLN A 54 -4.56 -1.98 1.85
C GLN A 54 -5.94 -2.67 1.75
N LEU A 55 -7.02 -1.97 2.09
CA LEU A 55 -8.37 -2.43 1.81
C LEU A 55 -8.66 -2.41 0.31
N MET A 56 -8.21 -1.37 -0.41
CA MET A 56 -8.33 -1.30 -1.87
C MET A 56 -7.49 -2.39 -2.56
N VAL A 57 -6.31 -2.70 -2.03
CA VAL A 57 -5.48 -3.81 -2.51
C VAL A 57 -6.23 -5.13 -2.36
N LEU A 58 -6.82 -5.38 -1.18
CA LEU A 58 -7.61 -6.58 -0.89
C LEU A 58 -8.80 -6.75 -1.85
N LEU A 59 -9.45 -5.64 -2.21
CA LEU A 59 -10.58 -5.63 -3.15
C LEU A 59 -10.14 -5.63 -4.62
N GLY A 60 -8.83 -5.62 -4.92
CA GLY A 60 -8.29 -5.57 -6.28
C GLY A 60 -8.42 -4.22 -6.98
N LEU A 61 -8.86 -3.17 -6.27
CA LEU A 61 -9.11 -1.84 -6.83
C LEU A 61 -7.83 -1.02 -7.05
N HIS A 62 -6.70 -1.45 -6.49
CA HIS A 62 -5.41 -0.75 -6.58
C HIS A 62 -4.92 -0.57 -8.03
N SER A 63 -5.23 -1.50 -8.92
CA SER A 63 -4.84 -1.42 -10.35
C SER A 63 -5.45 -0.22 -11.06
N ALA A 64 -6.58 0.33 -10.55
CA ALA A 64 -7.21 1.53 -11.08
C ALA A 64 -6.34 2.79 -10.99
N PHE A 65 -5.35 2.79 -10.09
CA PHE A 65 -4.47 3.93 -9.88
C PHE A 65 -3.25 3.96 -10.80
N ILE A 66 -2.95 2.88 -11.51
CA ILE A 66 -1.82 2.82 -12.44
C ILE A 66 -1.93 3.90 -13.54
N PRO A 67 -3.09 4.10 -14.21
CA PRO A 67 -3.22 5.18 -15.19
C PRO A 67 -3.01 6.58 -14.58
N VAL A 68 -3.46 6.80 -13.34
CA VAL A 68 -3.26 8.09 -12.63
C VAL A 68 -1.79 8.33 -12.37
N LEU A 69 -1.08 7.31 -11.85
CA LEU A 69 0.37 7.35 -11.64
C LEU A 69 1.11 7.71 -12.94
N LEU A 70 0.82 6.99 -14.02
CA LEU A 70 1.47 7.23 -15.31
C LEU A 70 1.18 8.63 -15.83
N ASN A 71 -0.09 9.07 -15.77
CA ASN A 71 -0.47 10.41 -16.18
C ASN A 71 0.28 11.48 -15.38
N ASN A 72 0.38 11.34 -14.05
CA ASN A 72 1.09 12.29 -13.20
C ASN A 72 2.58 12.33 -13.54
N LEU A 73 3.22 11.18 -13.69
CA LEU A 73 4.64 11.11 -14.08
C LEU A 73 4.93 11.74 -15.45
N PHE A 74 4.05 11.51 -16.44
CA PHE A 74 4.25 12.06 -17.80
C PHE A 74 3.91 13.54 -17.91
N THR A 75 2.93 14.04 -17.13
CA THR A 75 2.48 15.43 -17.22
C THR A 75 3.20 16.36 -16.26
N MET A 76 3.41 15.91 -15.01
CA MET A 76 4.01 16.72 -13.94
C MET A 76 5.48 16.35 -13.66
N GLY A 77 5.96 15.20 -14.15
CA GLY A 77 7.30 14.67 -13.84
C GLY A 77 7.41 14.05 -12.44
N TYR A 78 6.30 13.96 -11.69
CA TYR A 78 6.24 13.33 -10.35
C TYR A 78 4.83 12.89 -10.01
N ASP A 79 4.71 11.99 -9.03
CA ASP A 79 3.41 11.57 -8.48
C ASP A 79 3.39 11.65 -6.94
N PRO A 80 2.54 12.51 -6.35
CA PRO A 80 2.41 12.64 -4.91
C PRO A 80 1.56 11.51 -4.28
N ILE A 81 0.66 10.92 -5.06
CA ILE A 81 -0.27 9.90 -4.58
C ILE A 81 0.50 8.61 -4.25
N ASN A 82 1.21 8.07 -5.24
CA ASN A 82 2.00 6.85 -5.04
C ASN A 82 3.17 7.01 -4.06
N ALA A 83 3.68 8.23 -3.87
CA ALA A 83 4.63 8.51 -2.80
C ALA A 83 4.05 8.08 -1.43
N ILE A 84 2.79 8.42 -1.17
CA ILE A 84 2.10 8.09 0.09
C ILE A 84 1.69 6.62 0.15
N LEU A 85 1.19 6.06 -0.96
CA LEU A 85 0.74 4.67 -1.01
C LEU A 85 1.85 3.67 -0.67
N GLY A 86 3.09 3.97 -1.04
CA GLY A 86 4.24 3.17 -0.68
C GLY A 86 4.49 3.00 0.82
N LEU A 87 3.98 3.91 1.66
CA LEU A 87 4.12 3.84 3.11
C LEU A 87 3.26 2.72 3.73
N THR A 88 2.18 2.32 3.06
CA THR A 88 1.27 1.28 3.57
C THR A 88 1.92 -0.09 3.61
N VAL A 89 2.90 -0.32 2.75
CA VAL A 89 3.74 -1.53 2.76
C VAL A 89 4.58 -1.60 4.03
N TRP A 90 5.15 -0.47 4.45
CA TRP A 90 5.91 -0.35 5.70
C TRP A 90 5.01 -0.49 6.93
N ALA A 91 3.77 -0.02 6.86
CA ALA A 91 2.79 -0.24 7.92
C ALA A 91 2.50 -1.74 8.10
N LEU A 92 2.33 -2.52 7.02
CA LEU A 92 2.16 -3.98 7.09
C LEU A 92 3.44 -4.71 7.52
N ALA A 93 4.61 -4.21 7.12
CA ALA A 93 5.87 -4.72 7.67
C ALA A 93 5.93 -4.53 9.19
N GLY A 94 5.45 -3.38 9.69
CA GLY A 94 5.30 -3.11 11.12
C GLY A 94 4.32 -4.07 11.80
N VAL A 95 3.18 -4.33 11.19
CA VAL A 95 2.22 -5.34 11.70
C VAL A 95 2.89 -6.69 11.86
N SER A 96 3.61 -7.15 10.82
CA SER A 96 4.32 -8.43 10.85
C SER A 96 5.39 -8.48 11.92
N LEU A 97 6.14 -7.38 12.11
CA LEU A 97 7.16 -7.26 13.15
C LEU A 97 6.52 -7.31 14.56
N GLY A 98 5.49 -6.51 14.80
CA GLY A 98 4.78 -6.48 16.09
C GLY A 98 4.19 -7.84 16.44
N TYR A 99 3.61 -8.52 15.46
CA TYR A 99 3.12 -9.89 15.58
C TYR A 99 4.25 -10.86 15.95
N ALA A 100 5.35 -10.86 15.19
CA ALA A 100 6.50 -11.74 15.44
C ALA A 100 7.08 -11.59 16.84
N ILE A 101 7.18 -10.35 17.34
CA ILE A 101 7.70 -10.07 18.69
C ILE A 101 6.73 -10.55 19.78
N LYS A 102 5.43 -10.42 19.53
CA LYS A 102 4.38 -10.81 20.49
C LYS A 102 4.22 -12.33 20.62
N MET A 103 4.37 -13.07 19.53
CA MET A 103 4.13 -14.51 19.50
C MET A 103 5.23 -15.27 20.25
N LYS A 104 4.81 -16.23 21.08
CA LYS A 104 5.71 -17.17 21.80
C LYS A 104 5.96 -18.44 21.00
N ASP A 105 4.97 -18.85 20.18
CA ASP A 105 5.08 -20.02 19.31
C ASP A 105 6.13 -19.77 18.21
N PRO A 106 7.13 -20.65 18.08
CA PRO A 106 8.19 -20.51 17.08
C PRO A 106 7.69 -20.44 15.63
N GLU A 107 6.62 -21.17 15.29
CA GLU A 107 6.04 -21.16 13.95
C GLU A 107 5.38 -19.81 13.64
N LYS A 108 4.53 -19.32 14.53
CA LYS A 108 3.87 -18.01 14.40
C LYS A 108 4.91 -16.88 14.37
N ARG A 109 5.96 -16.99 15.17
CA ARG A 109 7.06 -16.02 15.20
C ARG A 109 7.84 -16.01 13.88
N SER A 110 8.19 -17.18 13.36
CA SER A 110 8.87 -17.33 12.06
C SER A 110 8.02 -16.79 10.93
N LEU A 111 6.70 -17.09 10.92
CA LEU A 111 5.74 -16.54 9.97
C LEU A 111 5.76 -15.01 9.97
N GLY A 112 5.74 -14.39 11.15
CA GLY A 112 5.75 -12.93 11.27
C GLY A 112 7.03 -12.30 10.71
N PHE A 113 8.21 -12.85 11.00
CA PHE A 113 9.47 -12.35 10.42
C PHE A 113 9.56 -12.59 8.91
N GLY A 114 9.10 -13.75 8.41
CA GLY A 114 9.04 -14.04 6.98
C GLY A 114 8.13 -13.05 6.24
N ASN A 115 6.96 -12.76 6.82
CA ASN A 115 6.01 -11.79 6.26
C ASN A 115 6.57 -10.36 6.29
N MET A 116 7.28 -9.97 7.36
CA MET A 116 7.97 -8.67 7.41
C MET A 116 8.99 -8.55 6.26
N ALA A 117 9.82 -9.57 6.06
CA ALA A 117 10.79 -9.57 4.96
C ALA A 117 10.08 -9.48 3.59
N SER A 118 8.97 -10.21 3.41
CA SER A 118 8.13 -10.16 2.22
C SER A 118 7.59 -8.74 1.97
N CYS A 119 7.04 -8.07 2.98
CA CYS A 119 6.58 -6.68 2.89
C CYS A 119 7.72 -5.74 2.49
N LEU A 120 8.90 -5.85 3.12
CA LEU A 120 10.05 -5.02 2.75
C LEU A 120 10.50 -5.24 1.30
N CYS A 121 10.23 -6.41 0.72
CA CYS A 121 10.40 -6.69 -0.70
C CYS A 121 9.21 -6.23 -1.57
N GLY A 122 8.18 -5.62 -0.98
CA GLY A 122 7.02 -5.08 -1.69
C GLY A 122 5.82 -6.01 -1.82
N VAL A 123 5.85 -7.21 -1.21
CA VAL A 123 4.77 -8.21 -1.30
C VAL A 123 4.03 -8.26 0.04
N THR A 124 2.81 -7.73 0.06
CA THR A 124 2.01 -7.53 1.28
C THR A 124 0.96 -8.60 1.55
N GLU A 125 0.59 -9.36 0.54
CA GLU A 125 -0.46 -10.38 0.59
C GLU A 125 -0.23 -11.43 1.70
N PRO A 126 1.00 -11.94 1.93
CA PRO A 126 1.22 -12.90 3.02
C PRO A 126 0.83 -12.33 4.37
N THR A 127 1.16 -11.08 4.66
CA THR A 127 0.78 -10.39 5.91
C THR A 127 -0.72 -10.18 6.01
N ILE A 128 -1.35 -9.74 4.92
CA ILE A 128 -2.79 -9.48 4.88
C ILE A 128 -3.56 -10.75 5.20
N TYR A 129 -3.26 -11.86 4.53
CA TYR A 129 -4.04 -13.09 4.64
C TYR A 129 -3.70 -13.91 5.88
N SER A 130 -2.45 -13.94 6.33
CA SER A 130 -2.06 -14.78 7.46
C SER A 130 -2.13 -14.09 8.83
N ILE A 131 -2.06 -12.75 8.87
CA ILE A 131 -2.04 -12.00 10.14
C ILE A 131 -3.19 -10.99 10.22
N ALA A 132 -3.30 -10.09 9.23
CA ALA A 132 -4.17 -8.94 9.35
C ALA A 132 -5.67 -9.29 9.27
N LEU A 133 -6.07 -10.15 8.33
CA LEU A 133 -7.46 -10.59 8.17
C LEU A 133 -7.92 -11.52 9.30
N PRO A 134 -7.14 -12.56 9.71
CA PRO A 134 -7.52 -13.38 10.85
C PRO A 134 -7.64 -12.59 12.15
N GLN A 135 -6.85 -11.53 12.29
CA GLN A 135 -6.86 -10.63 13.44
C GLN A 135 -7.11 -9.19 13.01
N ILE A 136 -8.35 -8.82 12.80
CA ILE A 136 -8.76 -7.50 12.29
C ILE A 136 -8.14 -6.31 13.05
N LYS A 137 -7.84 -6.49 14.35
CA LYS A 137 -7.12 -5.50 15.15
C LYS A 137 -5.74 -5.18 14.60
N CYS A 138 -5.07 -6.19 14.02
CA CYS A 138 -3.77 -6.01 13.36
C CYS A 138 -3.93 -5.25 12.05
N PHE A 139 -5.05 -5.45 11.33
CA PHE A 139 -5.34 -4.67 10.13
C PHE A 139 -5.60 -3.20 10.46
N VAL A 140 -6.35 -2.93 11.54
CA VAL A 140 -6.56 -1.56 12.05
C VAL A 140 -5.22 -0.90 12.46
N ALA A 141 -4.28 -1.67 13.00
CA ALA A 141 -2.95 -1.16 13.30
C ALA A 141 -2.21 -0.65 12.05
N ALA A 142 -2.32 -1.39 10.92
CA ALA A 142 -1.78 -0.93 9.63
C ALA A 142 -2.46 0.35 9.14
N TRP A 143 -3.79 0.47 9.31
CA TRP A 143 -4.54 1.68 8.93
C TRP A 143 -4.07 2.90 9.71
N ILE A 144 -3.89 2.77 11.03
CA ILE A 144 -3.44 3.86 11.88
C ILE A 144 -2.01 4.28 11.51
N GLY A 145 -1.08 3.32 11.44
CA GLY A 145 0.31 3.61 11.09
C GLY A 145 0.48 4.18 9.68
N GLY A 146 -0.21 3.60 8.70
CA GLY A 146 -0.23 4.09 7.32
C GLY A 146 -0.87 5.47 7.20
N GLY A 147 -1.98 5.71 7.90
CA GLY A 147 -2.66 7.00 7.92
C GLY A 147 -1.81 8.12 8.54
N ILE A 148 -1.17 7.87 9.69
CA ILE A 148 -0.27 8.83 10.33
C ILE A 148 0.90 9.17 9.39
N ALA A 149 1.58 8.15 8.87
CA ALA A 149 2.72 8.35 7.99
C ALA A 149 2.33 9.05 6.68
N GLY A 150 1.19 8.64 6.09
CA GLY A 150 0.66 9.26 4.88
C GLY A 150 0.30 10.73 5.08
N GLY A 151 -0.33 11.07 6.21
CA GLY A 151 -0.64 12.45 6.57
C GLY A 151 0.62 13.32 6.72
N ILE A 152 1.67 12.79 7.38
CA ILE A 152 2.95 13.50 7.54
C ILE A 152 3.63 13.68 6.17
N LEU A 153 3.72 12.64 5.35
CA LEU A 153 4.33 12.76 4.02
C LEU A 153 3.54 13.71 3.12
N GLY A 154 2.19 13.68 3.20
CA GLY A 154 1.32 14.63 2.53
C GLY A 154 1.57 16.08 2.95
N ALA A 155 1.78 16.32 4.26
CA ALA A 155 2.15 17.64 4.77
C ALA A 155 3.52 18.12 4.29
N LEU A 156 4.47 17.19 4.13
CA LEU A 156 5.81 17.47 3.60
C LEU A 156 5.83 17.65 2.08
N GLY A 157 4.70 17.39 1.39
CA GLY A 157 4.62 17.45 -0.07
C GLY A 157 5.47 16.40 -0.77
N GLY A 158 5.59 15.20 -0.19
CA GLY A 158 6.41 14.11 -0.74
C GLY A 158 6.00 13.72 -2.15
N LYS A 159 6.99 13.46 -3.00
CA LYS A 159 6.84 13.18 -4.43
C LYS A 159 7.62 11.95 -4.84
N MET A 160 7.04 11.12 -5.69
CA MET A 160 7.72 10.03 -6.37
C MET A 160 8.05 10.45 -7.79
N TYR A 161 9.29 10.28 -8.23
CA TYR A 161 9.79 10.84 -9.51
C TYR A 161 9.99 9.79 -10.60
N SER A 162 9.97 8.51 -10.27
CA SER A 162 10.12 7.44 -11.25
C SER A 162 9.26 6.24 -10.89
N LEU A 163 9.05 5.37 -11.86
CA LEU A 163 8.47 4.06 -11.58
C LEU A 163 9.44 3.25 -10.73
N GLY A 164 8.94 2.70 -9.64
CA GLY A 164 9.72 1.87 -8.73
C GLY A 164 8.89 0.70 -8.20
N GLY A 165 9.56 -0.27 -7.59
CA GLY A 165 8.89 -1.32 -6.83
C GLY A 165 8.28 -0.79 -5.55
N ASP A 166 7.79 -1.68 -4.72
CA ASP A 166 7.29 -1.37 -3.38
C ASP A 166 8.31 -1.74 -2.28
N GLY A 167 8.03 -1.36 -1.06
CA GLY A 167 8.93 -1.60 0.06
C GLY A 167 10.25 -0.84 -0.05
N LEU A 168 11.37 -1.54 0.13
CA LEU A 168 12.72 -0.97 -0.01
C LEU A 168 13.02 -0.48 -1.43
N PHE A 169 12.45 -1.15 -2.44
CA PHE A 169 12.68 -0.80 -3.86
C PHE A 169 11.99 0.49 -4.28
N ARG A 170 11.10 1.05 -3.44
CA ARG A 170 10.50 2.36 -3.68
C ARG A 170 11.44 3.53 -3.32
N ILE A 171 12.38 3.32 -2.42
CA ILE A 171 13.28 4.39 -1.95
C ILE A 171 14.00 5.11 -3.09
N PRO A 172 14.60 4.44 -4.09
CA PRO A 172 15.24 5.12 -5.22
C PRO A 172 14.27 5.96 -6.05
N ALA A 173 13.00 5.55 -6.14
CA ALA A 173 11.98 6.28 -6.91
C ALA A 173 11.59 7.64 -6.28
N MET A 174 11.95 7.87 -5.01
CA MET A 174 11.74 9.13 -4.29
C MET A 174 12.87 10.16 -4.52
N ILE A 175 13.92 9.79 -5.27
CA ILE A 175 15.04 10.70 -5.57
C ILE A 175 14.62 11.63 -6.70
N ASN A 176 14.65 12.94 -6.42
CA ASN A 176 14.41 13.97 -7.42
C ASN A 176 15.56 13.96 -8.46
N PRO A 177 15.29 14.03 -9.77
CA PRO A 177 16.31 14.13 -10.81
C PRO A 177 17.30 15.29 -10.62
N ASN A 178 16.89 16.36 -9.93
CA ASN A 178 17.73 17.54 -9.65
C ASN A 178 18.53 17.43 -8.34
N GLY A 179 18.45 16.31 -7.62
CA GLY A 179 19.16 16.09 -6.36
C GLY A 179 18.26 15.55 -5.26
N ILE A 180 18.85 15.15 -4.14
CA ILE A 180 18.10 14.61 -2.99
C ILE A 180 17.35 15.76 -2.31
N ASP A 181 16.05 15.60 -2.14
CA ASP A 181 15.14 16.60 -1.57
C ASP A 181 14.33 16.06 -0.37
N VAL A 182 13.35 16.86 0.07
CA VAL A 182 12.44 16.51 1.18
C VAL A 182 11.65 15.23 0.90
N SER A 183 11.38 14.89 -0.37
CA SER A 183 10.64 13.68 -0.73
C SER A 183 11.38 12.43 -0.31
N PHE A 184 12.70 12.39 -0.55
CA PHE A 184 13.54 11.25 -0.20
C PHE A 184 13.64 11.05 1.32
N TYR A 185 14.06 12.08 2.04
CA TYR A 185 14.19 11.98 3.51
C TYR A 185 12.83 11.85 4.18
N GLY A 186 11.82 12.59 3.70
CA GLY A 186 10.46 12.52 4.19
C GLY A 186 9.88 11.11 4.06
N PHE A 187 10.08 10.45 2.91
CA PHE A 187 9.65 9.07 2.72
C PHE A 187 10.31 8.10 3.69
N ILE A 188 11.63 8.16 3.86
CA ILE A 188 12.36 7.27 4.78
C ILE A 188 11.87 7.44 6.22
N ILE A 189 11.76 8.69 6.68
CA ILE A 189 11.31 8.99 8.04
C ILE A 189 9.87 8.51 8.24
N THR A 190 8.97 8.80 7.31
CA THR A 190 7.56 8.40 7.43
C THR A 190 7.37 6.89 7.26
N ALA A 191 8.18 6.22 6.46
CA ALA A 191 8.19 4.76 6.35
C ALA A 191 8.58 4.10 7.69
N LEU A 192 9.61 4.63 8.36
CA LEU A 192 9.99 4.16 9.70
C LEU A 192 8.88 4.46 10.73
N ILE A 193 8.23 5.61 10.67
CA ILE A 193 7.07 5.93 11.51
C ILE A 193 5.95 4.93 11.29
N ALA A 194 5.58 4.65 10.02
CA ALA A 194 4.56 3.67 9.68
C ALA A 194 4.87 2.29 10.29
N LEU A 195 6.11 1.82 10.11
CA LEU A 195 6.58 0.54 10.63
C LEU A 195 6.51 0.50 12.16
N VAL A 196 7.09 1.50 12.84
CA VAL A 196 7.16 1.51 14.32
C VAL A 196 5.78 1.64 14.94
N VAL A 197 4.94 2.57 14.46
CA VAL A 197 3.59 2.77 14.99
C VAL A 197 2.74 1.52 14.81
N SER A 198 2.75 0.91 13.61
CA SER A 198 2.01 -0.32 13.36
C SER A 198 2.53 -1.49 14.19
N ALA A 199 3.86 -1.59 14.39
CA ALA A 199 4.47 -2.64 15.20
C ALA A 199 4.05 -2.51 16.68
N ILE A 200 4.09 -1.30 17.23
CA ILE A 200 3.69 -1.05 18.63
C ILE A 200 2.22 -1.40 18.82
N ILE A 201 1.33 -0.89 17.96
CA ILE A 201 -0.10 -1.15 18.09
C ILE A 201 -0.37 -2.66 17.95
N THR A 202 0.24 -3.33 16.98
CA THR A 202 0.08 -4.78 16.78
C THR A 202 0.59 -5.58 17.97
N TYR A 203 1.72 -5.19 18.55
CA TYR A 203 2.25 -5.87 19.73
C TYR A 203 1.23 -5.90 20.89
N PHE A 204 0.49 -4.82 21.10
CA PHE A 204 -0.55 -4.78 22.14
C PHE A 204 -1.88 -5.39 21.71
N ALA A 205 -2.22 -5.32 20.42
CA ALA A 205 -3.53 -5.73 19.90
C ALA A 205 -3.59 -7.20 19.46
N ALA A 206 -2.46 -7.80 19.06
CA ALA A 206 -2.43 -9.18 18.58
C ALA A 206 -2.74 -10.17 19.69
N ASP A 207 -3.52 -11.17 19.34
CA ASP A 207 -3.93 -12.26 20.21
C ASP A 207 -3.00 -13.47 19.98
N PRO A 208 -2.24 -13.91 21.02
CA PRO A 208 -1.34 -15.06 20.90
C PRO A 208 -2.07 -16.40 20.65
N GLU A 209 -3.35 -16.49 21.05
CA GLU A 209 -4.11 -17.75 20.94
C GLU A 209 -4.73 -17.95 19.55
N LYS A 210 -4.84 -16.87 18.78
CA LYS A 210 -5.28 -16.88 17.37
C LYS A 210 -4.07 -16.91 16.46
#